data_429022cb00da959206710daaef763db5
#
_entry.id   429022cb00da959206710daaef763db5
#
_cell.length_a   1.000
_cell.length_b   1.000
_cell.length_c   1.000
_cell.angle_alpha   90.00
_cell.angle_beta   90.00
_cell.angle_gamma   90.00
#
_symmetry.space_group_name_H-M   'P 1'
#
loop_
_entity.id
_entity.type
_entity.pdbx_description
1 polymer ?
#
loop_
_entity_poly.entity_id
_entity_poly.type
_entity_poly.pdbx_seq_one_letter_code
_entity_poly.pdbx_strand_id
1 'polypeptide(L)'
;MTARRDDSAEHGRDQRQMQWLPRFIALLVVAIAAVSSASLVEATPAYGRRYGVACTTCHAPLPPRLNNVGILFRKLGFRMPDADDEGRLIIKPVPAHDIGEAASIVADLAGRRDKEAELGESRTTFELSEVELVAGTAIGDHVSGQAMFVPWDDGEIELENAEVQFNGGSARHQFVARGGLMQTYAWQKPTHGRLTLSTPLLFASRAVEGVGPFGGFGLGVSQVGAELGYVFSRLRDGRLSSTMLSAALLNGVDHEGEEALRNTTEGIDVYLQGLQLFGERQTIGGFYYRGRSFLDADPDEGLLAPDKQRFARYGVIGNYVLLKRFDVVAGGALGWDRSPLRAEDVRFGGFFTEVDAQVTPYLIGVYRFDRVDPNRDEDGDAARAHTFSTTVRADDHLYLTGEYQRRRLVDGDKPWAVIVSARLTY
;
A
#
# COMPACT_ATOMS: atom_id res chain seq x y z
N MET A 1 21.69 39.77 32.21
CA MET A 1 20.62 40.36 31.38
C MET A 1 20.03 39.22 30.57
N THR A 2 18.92 38.66 31.03
CA THR A 2 18.20 37.57 30.42
C THR A 2 17.07 38.17 29.55
N ALA A 3 17.20 38.05 28.26
CA ALA A 3 16.14 38.47 27.31
C ALA A 3 14.93 37.52 27.46
N ARG A 4 13.80 38.06 27.92
CA ARG A 4 12.51 37.41 27.85
C ARG A 4 12.10 37.29 26.37
N ARG A 5 12.00 36.08 25.85
CA ARG A 5 11.35 35.83 24.57
C ARG A 5 9.85 36.13 24.70
N ASP A 6 9.34 36.85 23.76
CA ASP A 6 7.95 37.32 23.71
C ASP A 6 7.05 36.23 23.10
N ASP A 7 6.55 35.32 23.96
CA ASP A 7 5.67 34.18 23.58
C ASP A 7 4.29 34.63 23.07
N SER A 8 3.95 35.92 23.18
CA SER A 8 2.63 36.42 22.77
C SER A 8 2.44 36.58 21.26
N ALA A 9 3.54 36.68 20.51
CA ALA A 9 3.49 36.86 19.04
C ALA A 9 3.27 35.54 18.28
N GLU A 10 3.64 34.39 18.85
CA GLU A 10 3.43 33.08 18.22
C GLU A 10 1.95 32.62 18.34
N HIS A 11 1.30 32.88 19.48
CA HIS A 11 -0.11 32.49 19.67
C HIS A 11 -1.09 33.22 18.74
N GLY A 12 -0.78 34.45 18.34
CA GLY A 12 -1.62 35.23 17.43
C GLY A 12 -1.52 34.83 15.95
N ARG A 13 -0.43 34.20 15.54
CA ARG A 13 -0.26 33.67 14.17
C ARG A 13 -1.01 32.39 13.93
N ASP A 14 -1.02 31.48 14.90
CA ASP A 14 -1.72 30.20 14.77
C ASP A 14 -3.24 30.34 14.66
N GLN A 15 -3.85 31.32 15.35
CA GLN A 15 -5.29 31.54 15.26
C GLN A 15 -5.74 32.12 13.90
N ARG A 16 -4.92 32.95 13.25
CA ARG A 16 -5.24 33.48 11.90
C ARG A 16 -5.08 32.43 10.81
N GLN A 17 -4.18 31.47 11.01
CA GLN A 17 -3.92 30.43 10.03
C GLN A 17 -4.99 29.34 9.99
N MET A 18 -5.81 29.18 11.02
CA MET A 18 -6.87 28.15 11.09
C MET A 18 -8.20 28.60 10.43
N GLN A 19 -8.34 29.88 10.03
CA GLN A 19 -9.60 30.41 9.44
C GLN A 19 -9.87 29.93 8.00
N TRP A 20 -8.89 29.34 7.31
CA TRP A 20 -9.12 28.79 5.97
C TRP A 20 -9.74 27.39 6.00
N LEU A 21 -9.52 26.59 7.07
CA LEU A 21 -10.00 25.21 7.20
C LEU A 21 -11.53 25.12 7.06
N PRO A 22 -12.37 25.93 7.77
CA PRO A 22 -13.81 25.89 7.58
C PRO A 22 -14.26 26.34 6.18
N ARG A 23 -13.53 27.26 5.52
CA ARG A 23 -13.81 27.65 4.14
C ARG A 23 -13.48 26.55 3.15
N PHE A 24 -12.40 25.83 3.36
CA PHE A 24 -12.02 24.70 2.54
C PHE A 24 -13.00 23.53 2.70
N ILE A 25 -13.42 23.22 3.94
CA ILE A 25 -14.47 22.23 4.23
C ILE A 25 -15.78 22.64 3.57
N ALA A 26 -16.17 23.91 3.63
CA ALA A 26 -17.38 24.42 2.99
C ALA A 26 -17.32 24.29 1.46
N LEU A 27 -16.18 24.61 0.83
CA LEU A 27 -15.97 24.43 -0.61
C LEU A 27 -16.01 22.95 -1.01
N LEU A 28 -15.44 22.07 -0.20
CA LEU A 28 -15.48 20.63 -0.42
C LEU A 28 -16.93 20.10 -0.33
N VAL A 29 -17.69 20.54 0.66
CA VAL A 29 -19.11 20.19 0.81
C VAL A 29 -19.94 20.68 -0.37
N VAL A 30 -19.69 21.90 -0.86
CA VAL A 30 -20.36 22.45 -2.05
C VAL A 30 -19.98 21.67 -3.32
N ALA A 31 -18.69 21.30 -3.48
CA ALA A 31 -18.23 20.47 -4.60
C ALA A 31 -18.88 19.07 -4.57
N ILE A 32 -18.98 18.46 -3.37
CA ILE A 32 -19.70 17.19 -3.17
C ILE A 32 -21.17 17.31 -3.57
N ALA A 33 -21.85 18.38 -3.12
CA ALA A 33 -23.25 18.60 -3.45
C ALA A 33 -23.49 18.85 -4.94
N ALA A 34 -22.56 19.52 -5.63
CA ALA A 34 -22.61 19.76 -7.07
C ALA A 34 -22.41 18.49 -7.90
N VAL A 35 -21.49 17.61 -7.48
CA VAL A 35 -21.24 16.33 -8.14
C VAL A 35 -22.39 15.34 -7.93
N SER A 36 -23.03 15.36 -6.74
CA SER A 36 -24.16 14.49 -6.42
C SER A 36 -25.43 14.77 -7.26
N SER A 37 -25.48 15.88 -8.00
CA SER A 37 -26.60 16.24 -8.88
C SER A 37 -26.37 15.89 -10.36
N ALA A 38 -25.20 15.37 -10.74
CA ALA A 38 -24.93 14.91 -12.09
C ALA A 38 -25.49 13.50 -12.31
N SER A 39 -26.28 13.31 -13.35
CA SER A 39 -26.80 11.99 -13.76
C SER A 39 -25.62 11.09 -14.15
N LEU A 40 -25.39 10.04 -13.36
CA LEU A 40 -24.22 9.19 -13.41
C LEU A 40 -24.33 8.21 -14.57
N VAL A 41 -23.36 8.26 -15.47
CA VAL A 41 -23.04 7.15 -16.36
C VAL A 41 -22.44 6.04 -15.48
N GLU A 42 -23.03 4.86 -15.48
CA GLU A 42 -22.49 3.69 -14.77
C GLU A 42 -21.13 3.28 -15.35
N ALA A 43 -20.06 3.90 -14.88
CA ALA A 43 -18.70 3.51 -15.22
C ALA A 43 -18.14 2.67 -14.07
N THR A 44 -18.12 1.36 -14.20
CA THR A 44 -17.46 0.44 -13.25
C THR A 44 -16.02 0.18 -13.69
N PRO A 45 -15.04 0.04 -12.76
CA PRO A 45 -13.67 -0.34 -13.11
C PRO A 45 -13.62 -1.59 -13.99
N ALA A 46 -12.58 -1.73 -14.80
CA ALA A 46 -12.46 -2.73 -15.86
C ALA A 46 -12.94 -4.14 -15.50
N TYR A 47 -12.54 -4.64 -14.34
CA TYR A 47 -12.95 -5.98 -13.90
C TYR A 47 -14.43 -6.06 -13.48
N GLY A 48 -14.97 -5.00 -12.88
CA GLY A 48 -16.39 -4.90 -12.55
C GLY A 48 -17.24 -4.94 -13.81
N ARG A 49 -16.88 -4.17 -14.85
CA ARG A 49 -17.55 -4.17 -16.16
C ARG A 49 -17.48 -5.56 -16.81
N ARG A 50 -16.26 -6.14 -16.84
CA ARG A 50 -16.01 -7.43 -17.50
C ARG A 50 -16.81 -8.58 -16.93
N TYR A 51 -16.92 -8.67 -15.60
CA TYR A 51 -17.64 -9.75 -14.94
C TYR A 51 -19.07 -9.40 -14.54
N GLY A 52 -19.52 -8.17 -14.78
CA GLY A 52 -20.85 -7.70 -14.39
C GLY A 52 -21.07 -7.71 -12.88
N VAL A 53 -20.03 -7.39 -12.08
CA VAL A 53 -20.08 -7.45 -10.62
C VAL A 53 -19.83 -6.10 -10.00
N ALA A 54 -20.45 -5.84 -8.84
CA ALA A 54 -20.22 -4.63 -8.07
C ALA A 54 -18.81 -4.59 -7.47
N CYS A 55 -18.26 -3.39 -7.23
CA CYS A 55 -16.95 -3.20 -6.60
C CYS A 55 -16.83 -3.92 -5.24
N THR A 56 -17.92 -4.01 -4.48
CA THR A 56 -17.99 -4.68 -3.18
C THR A 56 -17.80 -6.20 -3.26
N THR A 57 -17.90 -6.81 -4.45
CA THR A 57 -17.57 -8.23 -4.66
C THR A 57 -16.10 -8.51 -4.36
N CYS A 58 -15.20 -7.59 -4.72
CA CYS A 58 -13.76 -7.73 -4.54
C CYS A 58 -13.16 -6.80 -3.49
N HIS A 59 -13.90 -5.77 -3.05
CA HIS A 59 -13.41 -4.75 -2.13
C HIS A 59 -14.26 -4.67 -0.87
N ALA A 60 -13.63 -4.57 0.28
CA ALA A 60 -14.26 -4.33 1.57
C ALA A 60 -13.26 -3.75 2.58
N PRO A 61 -13.65 -2.76 3.37
CA PRO A 61 -14.98 -2.14 3.41
C PRO A 61 -15.26 -1.20 2.24
N LEU A 62 -14.22 -0.64 1.60
CA LEU A 62 -14.26 0.18 0.39
C LEU A 62 -13.00 -0.07 -0.47
N PRO A 63 -13.02 0.22 -1.79
CA PRO A 63 -11.79 0.38 -2.56
C PRO A 63 -10.82 1.39 -1.91
N PRO A 64 -9.51 1.21 -2.07
CA PRO A 64 -8.85 0.16 -2.85
C PRO A 64 -8.64 -1.18 -2.11
N ARG A 65 -9.04 -1.30 -0.83
CA ARG A 65 -8.80 -2.52 -0.05
C ARG A 65 -9.54 -3.72 -0.64
N LEU A 66 -8.80 -4.81 -0.91
CA LEU A 66 -9.36 -6.07 -1.37
C LEU A 66 -9.90 -6.89 -0.20
N ASN A 67 -11.05 -7.53 -0.41
CA ASN A 67 -11.52 -8.64 0.41
C ASN A 67 -10.88 -9.97 -0.06
N ASN A 68 -11.25 -11.08 0.56
CA ASN A 68 -10.67 -12.39 0.24
C ASN A 68 -11.00 -12.86 -1.18
N VAL A 69 -12.15 -12.47 -1.74
CA VAL A 69 -12.49 -12.74 -3.14
C VAL A 69 -11.57 -11.97 -4.07
N GLY A 70 -11.34 -10.68 -3.80
CA GLY A 70 -10.44 -9.85 -4.59
C GLY A 70 -8.98 -10.32 -4.53
N ILE A 71 -8.50 -10.74 -3.36
CA ILE A 71 -7.16 -11.32 -3.20
C ILE A 71 -7.03 -12.61 -4.02
N LEU A 72 -8.01 -13.51 -3.90
CA LEU A 72 -8.02 -14.77 -4.65
C LEU A 72 -8.15 -14.53 -6.16
N PHE A 73 -9.02 -13.61 -6.59
CA PHE A 73 -9.18 -13.19 -7.98
C PHE A 73 -7.84 -12.82 -8.64
N ARG A 74 -7.02 -12.00 -7.97
CA ARG A 74 -5.68 -11.65 -8.46
C ARG A 74 -4.76 -12.87 -8.55
N LYS A 75 -4.74 -13.72 -7.52
CA LYS A 75 -3.90 -14.93 -7.50
C LYS A 75 -4.37 -15.99 -8.50
N LEU A 76 -5.63 -15.94 -8.93
CA LEU A 76 -6.16 -16.77 -10.01
C LEU A 76 -5.93 -16.16 -11.41
N GLY A 77 -5.13 -15.11 -11.54
CA GLY A 77 -4.85 -14.46 -12.82
C GLY A 77 -6.08 -13.73 -13.38
N PHE A 78 -6.73 -12.94 -12.53
CA PHE A 78 -7.92 -12.16 -12.87
C PHE A 78 -9.10 -12.99 -13.36
N ARG A 79 -9.27 -14.18 -12.76
CA ARG A 79 -10.41 -15.06 -12.99
C ARG A 79 -11.27 -15.15 -11.74
N MET A 80 -12.59 -15.03 -11.93
CA MET A 80 -13.55 -14.96 -10.82
C MET A 80 -13.76 -16.34 -10.18
N PRO A 81 -13.47 -16.51 -8.88
CA PRO A 81 -13.91 -17.69 -8.13
C PRO A 81 -15.42 -17.62 -7.92
N ASP A 82 -16.10 -18.74 -8.06
CA ASP A 82 -17.55 -18.86 -7.85
C ASP A 82 -17.91 -20.25 -7.31
N ALA A 83 -19.19 -20.49 -7.10
CA ALA A 83 -19.77 -21.78 -6.75
C ALA A 83 -20.59 -22.34 -7.89
N ASP A 84 -20.50 -23.65 -8.15
CA ASP A 84 -21.46 -24.33 -9.02
C ASP A 84 -22.79 -24.60 -8.28
N ASP A 85 -23.75 -25.19 -9.00
CA ASP A 85 -25.07 -25.53 -8.44
C ASP A 85 -25.00 -26.51 -7.26
N GLU A 86 -23.90 -27.25 -7.13
CA GLU A 86 -23.64 -28.17 -6.03
C GLU A 86 -22.82 -27.52 -4.88
N GLY A 87 -22.54 -26.23 -4.98
CA GLY A 87 -21.77 -25.47 -3.99
C GLY A 87 -20.26 -25.77 -4.01
N ARG A 88 -19.74 -26.34 -5.09
CA ARG A 88 -18.28 -26.57 -5.25
C ARG A 88 -17.62 -25.35 -5.85
N LEU A 89 -16.41 -25.06 -5.41
CA LEU A 89 -15.60 -24.00 -5.96
C LEU A 89 -15.29 -24.26 -7.43
N ILE A 90 -15.62 -23.30 -8.28
CA ILE A 90 -15.26 -23.23 -9.68
C ILE A 90 -14.53 -21.93 -9.99
N ILE A 91 -13.89 -21.86 -11.16
CA ILE A 91 -13.37 -20.63 -11.73
C ILE A 91 -14.21 -20.33 -12.96
N LYS A 92 -14.88 -19.18 -12.95
CA LYS A 92 -15.69 -18.75 -14.10
C LYS A 92 -14.86 -18.63 -15.36
N PRO A 93 -15.38 -19.02 -16.52
CA PRO A 93 -14.78 -18.68 -17.80
C PRO A 93 -14.56 -17.16 -17.90
N VAL A 94 -13.50 -16.78 -18.55
CA VAL A 94 -13.23 -15.37 -18.81
C VAL A 94 -14.24 -14.88 -19.84
N PRO A 95 -15.08 -13.88 -19.54
CA PRO A 95 -16.02 -13.35 -20.53
C PRO A 95 -15.28 -12.80 -21.75
N ALA A 96 -15.86 -12.97 -22.95
CA ALA A 96 -15.38 -12.27 -24.12
C ALA A 96 -15.55 -10.75 -23.93
N HIS A 97 -14.58 -9.97 -24.32
CA HIS A 97 -14.55 -8.53 -24.09
C HIS A 97 -13.70 -7.82 -25.14
N ASP A 98 -13.94 -6.54 -25.28
CA ASP A 98 -13.10 -5.64 -26.07
C ASP A 98 -11.87 -5.18 -25.26
N ILE A 99 -10.80 -4.77 -25.94
CA ILE A 99 -9.56 -4.31 -25.32
C ILE A 99 -9.82 -3.12 -24.37
N GLY A 100 -10.77 -2.24 -24.71
CA GLY A 100 -11.13 -1.09 -23.86
C GLY A 100 -11.70 -1.45 -22.49
N GLU A 101 -12.23 -2.68 -22.32
CA GLU A 101 -12.72 -3.16 -21.01
C GLU A 101 -11.61 -3.68 -20.11
N ALA A 102 -10.38 -3.75 -20.60
CA ALA A 102 -9.23 -4.22 -19.82
C ALA A 102 -8.47 -3.09 -19.11
N ALA A 103 -8.84 -1.83 -19.31
CA ALA A 103 -8.15 -0.68 -18.77
C ALA A 103 -9.02 0.09 -17.77
N SER A 104 -8.39 0.66 -16.75
CA SER A 104 -8.95 1.59 -15.79
C SER A 104 -8.02 2.77 -15.61
N ILE A 105 -8.60 3.92 -15.30
CA ILE A 105 -7.86 5.14 -14.95
C ILE A 105 -8.17 5.44 -13.49
N VAL A 106 -7.13 5.74 -12.72
CA VAL A 106 -7.23 6.28 -11.37
C VAL A 106 -6.57 7.65 -11.38
N ALA A 107 -7.24 8.65 -10.82
CA ALA A 107 -6.68 9.99 -10.68
C ALA A 107 -6.93 10.51 -9.26
N ASP A 108 -5.86 10.95 -8.62
CA ASP A 108 -5.88 11.53 -7.27
C ASP A 108 -5.45 13.00 -7.31
N LEU A 109 -6.37 13.88 -6.91
CA LEU A 109 -6.06 15.29 -6.65
C LEU A 109 -5.95 15.50 -5.14
N ALA A 110 -4.80 15.94 -4.66
CA ALA A 110 -4.56 16.17 -3.24
C ALA A 110 -4.24 17.62 -2.92
N GLY A 111 -4.75 18.08 -1.76
CA GLY A 111 -4.27 19.27 -1.09
C GLY A 111 -3.58 18.83 0.21
N ARG A 112 -2.32 19.22 0.38
CA ARG A 112 -1.51 18.86 1.53
C ARG A 112 -1.06 20.09 2.28
N ARG A 113 -1.14 20.05 3.60
CA ARG A 113 -0.47 20.99 4.49
C ARG A 113 0.31 20.22 5.52
N ASP A 114 1.58 20.46 5.57
CA ASP A 114 2.49 19.81 6.51
C ASP A 114 3.47 20.79 7.15
N LYS A 115 4.07 20.33 8.23
CA LYS A 115 5.23 20.95 8.85
C LYS A 115 6.36 19.95 8.77
N GLU A 116 7.34 20.24 7.93
CA GLU A 116 8.56 19.47 7.83
C GLU A 116 9.47 19.75 9.04
N ALA A 117 10.17 18.71 9.51
CA ALA A 117 11.04 18.80 10.67
C ALA A 117 12.19 19.76 10.45
N GLU A 118 12.87 19.67 9.30
CA GLU A 118 14.08 20.43 9.00
C GLU A 118 13.84 21.93 8.80
N LEU A 119 12.73 22.31 8.15
CA LEU A 119 12.46 23.70 7.81
C LEU A 119 11.74 24.46 8.93
N GLY A 120 11.14 23.77 9.89
CA GLY A 120 10.34 24.38 10.97
C GLY A 120 9.12 25.17 10.50
N GLU A 121 8.91 25.29 9.19
CA GLU A 121 7.84 26.04 8.54
C GLU A 121 6.72 25.14 8.04
N SER A 122 5.50 25.66 8.01
CA SER A 122 4.36 24.94 7.43
C SER A 122 4.25 25.26 5.95
N ARG A 123 4.17 24.23 5.13
CA ARG A 123 3.98 24.30 3.69
C ARG A 123 2.58 23.89 3.30
N THR A 124 2.02 24.51 2.28
CA THR A 124 0.74 24.11 1.67
C THR A 124 0.95 23.91 0.19
N THR A 125 0.61 22.72 -0.30
CA THR A 125 0.72 22.33 -1.70
C THR A 125 -0.61 21.80 -2.21
N PHE A 126 -0.87 21.98 -3.50
CA PHE A 126 -1.88 21.24 -4.25
C PHE A 126 -1.15 20.47 -5.32
N GLU A 127 -1.45 19.20 -5.42
CA GLU A 127 -0.76 18.31 -6.33
C GLU A 127 -1.76 17.36 -6.98
N LEU A 128 -1.52 17.01 -8.24
CA LEU A 128 -2.09 15.83 -8.85
C LEU A 128 -1.21 14.67 -8.35
N SER A 129 -1.61 14.10 -7.23
CA SER A 129 -0.74 13.19 -6.47
C SER A 129 -0.55 11.84 -7.16
N GLU A 130 -1.48 11.48 -8.05
CA GLU A 130 -1.39 10.21 -8.75
C GLU A 130 -2.32 10.23 -9.99
N VAL A 131 -1.81 9.81 -11.13
CA VAL A 131 -2.62 9.39 -12.27
C VAL A 131 -2.11 8.03 -12.70
N GLU A 132 -2.92 6.99 -12.52
CA GLU A 132 -2.55 5.64 -12.91
C GLU A 132 -3.38 5.17 -14.10
N LEU A 133 -2.73 4.53 -15.05
CA LEU A 133 -3.35 3.70 -16.08
C LEU A 133 -3.11 2.24 -15.71
N VAL A 134 -4.17 1.56 -15.30
CA VAL A 134 -4.11 0.15 -14.96
C VAL A 134 -4.72 -0.66 -16.08
N ALA A 135 -3.93 -1.47 -16.76
CA ALA A 135 -4.39 -2.43 -17.75
C ALA A 135 -4.12 -3.84 -17.25
N GLY A 136 -5.14 -4.69 -17.24
CA GLY A 136 -4.97 -6.06 -16.78
C GLY A 136 -6.04 -6.98 -17.37
N THR A 137 -5.61 -8.18 -17.79
CA THR A 137 -6.51 -9.14 -18.41
C THR A 137 -6.05 -10.57 -18.23
N ALA A 138 -7.01 -11.49 -18.21
CA ALA A 138 -6.75 -12.90 -18.45
C ALA A 138 -6.85 -13.19 -19.96
N ILE A 139 -5.87 -13.92 -20.47
CA ILE A 139 -5.77 -14.36 -21.87
C ILE A 139 -6.00 -15.86 -21.89
N GLY A 140 -7.23 -16.27 -22.27
CA GLY A 140 -7.66 -17.66 -22.17
C GLY A 140 -7.64 -18.18 -20.73
N ASP A 141 -7.45 -19.51 -20.59
CA ASP A 141 -7.64 -20.19 -19.30
C ASP A 141 -6.40 -20.22 -18.38
N HIS A 142 -5.24 -19.85 -18.90
CA HIS A 142 -4.00 -20.07 -18.17
C HIS A 142 -3.11 -18.83 -18.03
N VAL A 143 -3.18 -17.88 -18.95
CA VAL A 143 -2.29 -16.72 -18.99
C VAL A 143 -3.06 -15.46 -18.59
N SER A 144 -2.42 -14.59 -17.88
CA SER A 144 -2.90 -13.25 -17.58
C SER A 144 -1.73 -12.26 -17.53
N GLY A 145 -2.02 -11.00 -17.67
CA GLY A 145 -1.03 -9.93 -17.54
C GLY A 145 -1.65 -8.70 -16.91
N GLN A 146 -0.83 -7.90 -16.29
CA GLN A 146 -1.15 -6.60 -15.76
C GLN A 146 0.00 -5.64 -16.05
N ALA A 147 -0.33 -4.41 -16.40
CA ALA A 147 0.59 -3.30 -16.45
C ALA A 147 -0.04 -2.09 -15.76
N MET A 148 0.76 -1.31 -15.06
CA MET A 148 0.37 -0.09 -14.39
C MET A 148 1.39 0.98 -14.70
N PHE A 149 0.91 2.07 -15.29
CA PHE A 149 1.71 3.22 -15.68
C PHE A 149 1.26 4.42 -14.88
N VAL A 150 2.20 5.18 -14.37
CA VAL A 150 1.99 6.51 -13.82
C VAL A 150 2.46 7.51 -14.90
N PRO A 151 1.54 8.12 -15.67
CA PRO A 151 1.90 8.96 -16.80
C PRO A 151 2.43 10.34 -16.40
N TRP A 152 2.46 10.67 -15.13
CA TRP A 152 2.87 11.96 -14.63
C TRP A 152 3.50 11.87 -13.24
N ASP A 153 4.80 11.63 -13.23
CA ASP A 153 5.64 11.84 -12.08
C ASP A 153 6.86 12.65 -12.54
N ASP A 154 7.04 13.87 -12.02
CA ASP A 154 8.08 14.84 -12.40
C ASP A 154 8.32 15.02 -13.91
N GLY A 155 7.29 14.74 -14.74
CA GLY A 155 7.32 14.87 -16.20
C GLY A 155 7.76 13.63 -16.95
N GLU A 156 7.96 12.52 -16.29
CA GLU A 156 8.30 11.23 -16.88
C GLU A 156 7.13 10.23 -16.79
N ILE A 157 7.16 9.23 -17.63
CA ILE A 157 6.21 8.10 -17.58
C ILE A 157 6.89 6.98 -16.80
N GLU A 158 6.36 6.65 -15.63
CA GLU A 158 6.85 5.56 -14.80
C GLU A 158 6.05 4.29 -15.05
N LEU A 159 6.76 3.16 -15.19
CA LEU A 159 6.17 1.83 -15.24
C LEU A 159 6.20 1.21 -13.83
N GLU A 160 5.16 1.40 -13.06
CA GLU A 160 5.10 0.93 -11.67
C GLU A 160 4.95 -0.59 -11.53
N ASN A 161 4.29 -1.23 -12.49
CA ASN A 161 4.10 -2.68 -12.51
C ASN A 161 3.93 -3.18 -13.94
N ALA A 162 4.57 -4.31 -14.28
CA ALA A 162 4.36 -5.01 -15.55
C ALA A 162 4.66 -6.49 -15.34
N GLU A 163 3.62 -7.30 -15.24
CA GLU A 163 3.77 -8.73 -14.94
C GLU A 163 2.93 -9.60 -15.84
N VAL A 164 3.45 -10.79 -16.11
CA VAL A 164 2.73 -11.91 -16.74
C VAL A 164 2.60 -13.03 -15.73
N GLN A 165 1.43 -13.61 -15.64
CA GLN A 165 1.12 -14.70 -14.73
C GLN A 165 0.56 -15.90 -15.52
N PHE A 166 1.04 -17.09 -15.18
CA PHE A 166 0.50 -18.36 -15.62
C PHE A 166 -0.18 -19.06 -14.45
N ASN A 167 -1.37 -19.60 -14.69
CA ASN A 167 -2.14 -20.40 -13.73
C ASN A 167 -2.44 -21.77 -14.32
N GLY A 168 -2.17 -22.83 -13.57
CA GLY A 168 -2.49 -24.20 -13.95
C GLY A 168 -3.04 -25.01 -12.80
N GLY A 169 -3.87 -26.01 -13.11
CA GLY A 169 -4.47 -26.91 -12.13
C GLY A 169 -6.01 -26.84 -12.12
N SER A 170 -6.62 -27.23 -11.01
CA SER A 170 -8.06 -27.20 -10.81
C SER A 170 -8.50 -25.98 -10.00
N ALA A 171 -9.78 -25.67 -9.92
CA ALA A 171 -10.29 -24.58 -9.08
C ALA A 171 -9.86 -24.72 -7.60
N ARG A 172 -9.66 -25.96 -7.12
CA ARG A 172 -9.24 -26.23 -5.75
C ARG A 172 -7.71 -26.14 -5.59
N HIS A 173 -6.94 -26.51 -6.58
CA HIS A 173 -5.49 -26.62 -6.56
C HIS A 173 -4.90 -25.85 -7.75
N GLN A 174 -4.34 -24.69 -7.51
CA GLN A 174 -3.75 -23.85 -8.55
C GLN A 174 -2.23 -23.71 -8.31
N PHE A 175 -1.48 -23.93 -9.37
CA PHE A 175 -0.08 -23.52 -9.47
C PHE A 175 -0.03 -22.15 -10.15
N VAL A 176 0.80 -21.27 -9.64
CA VAL A 176 0.98 -19.92 -10.13
C VAL A 176 2.45 -19.73 -10.46
N ALA A 177 2.74 -19.25 -11.67
CA ALA A 177 4.06 -18.76 -12.02
C ALA A 177 3.88 -17.31 -12.51
N ARG A 178 4.63 -16.37 -11.93
CA ARG A 178 4.54 -14.95 -12.25
C ARG A 178 5.94 -14.40 -12.50
N GLY A 179 6.08 -13.48 -13.47
CA GLY A 179 7.35 -12.83 -13.78
C GLY A 179 7.13 -11.44 -14.35
N GLY A 180 8.12 -10.58 -14.14
CA GLY A 180 8.11 -9.18 -14.58
C GLY A 180 8.48 -8.21 -13.48
N LEU A 181 8.11 -6.95 -13.67
CA LEU A 181 8.19 -5.90 -12.66
C LEU A 181 6.98 -6.05 -11.73
N MET A 182 7.21 -6.51 -10.50
CA MET A 182 6.13 -6.90 -9.59
C MET A 182 6.42 -6.45 -8.16
N GLN A 183 5.39 -6.11 -7.41
CA GLN A 183 5.52 -5.80 -5.99
C GLN A 183 5.48 -7.08 -5.14
N THR A 184 6.34 -7.09 -4.11
CA THR A 184 6.24 -8.02 -3.00
C THR A 184 5.30 -7.46 -1.95
N TYR A 185 4.32 -8.23 -1.52
CA TYR A 185 3.40 -7.79 -0.47
C TYR A 185 2.90 -8.98 0.33
N ALA A 186 2.78 -8.78 1.63
CA ALA A 186 2.40 -9.86 2.53
C ALA A 186 0.97 -10.37 2.28
N TRP A 187 0.01 -9.51 1.92
CA TRP A 187 -1.38 -9.88 1.58
C TRP A 187 -2.09 -8.82 0.72
N GLN A 188 -1.77 -7.53 0.89
CA GLN A 188 -2.25 -6.44 0.06
C GLN A 188 -1.08 -5.55 -0.34
N LYS A 189 -1.21 -4.84 -1.45
CA LYS A 189 -0.26 -3.80 -1.83
C LYS A 189 -0.17 -2.76 -0.72
N PRO A 190 0.97 -2.54 -0.07
CA PRO A 190 1.10 -1.55 0.99
C PRO A 190 0.81 -0.14 0.51
N THR A 191 1.08 0.13 -0.77
CA THR A 191 0.87 1.43 -1.40
C THR A 191 -0.57 1.64 -1.87
N HIS A 192 -1.22 0.65 -2.48
CA HIS A 192 -2.52 0.82 -3.14
C HIS A 192 -3.68 0.07 -2.47
N GLY A 193 -3.42 -0.78 -1.49
CA GLY A 193 -4.46 -1.56 -0.80
C GLY A 193 -4.90 -0.98 0.55
N ARG A 194 -4.41 0.20 0.93
CA ARG A 194 -4.70 0.87 2.20
C ARG A 194 -5.90 1.82 2.10
N LEU A 195 -6.53 2.09 3.24
CA LEU A 195 -7.60 3.10 3.38
C LEU A 195 -7.08 4.45 3.89
N THR A 196 -5.79 4.54 4.19
CA THR A 196 -5.09 5.78 4.56
C THR A 196 -4.30 6.31 3.37
N LEU A 197 -4.11 7.61 3.28
CA LEU A 197 -3.28 8.23 2.24
C LEU A 197 -1.79 7.97 2.50
N SER A 198 -1.38 8.00 3.76
CA SER A 198 0.00 7.69 4.18
C SER A 198 0.24 6.18 4.29
N THR A 199 1.43 5.74 3.85
CA THR A 199 1.90 4.36 3.99
C THR A 199 2.27 4.06 5.45
N PRO A 200 1.98 2.84 5.98
CA PRO A 200 2.49 2.43 7.28
C PRO A 200 4.02 2.48 7.33
N LEU A 201 4.58 3.01 8.43
CA LEU A 201 6.04 3.15 8.59
C LEU A 201 6.79 1.82 8.38
N LEU A 202 6.18 0.70 8.74
CA LEU A 202 6.76 -0.63 8.55
C LEU A 202 7.06 -0.96 7.08
N PHE A 203 6.31 -0.41 6.14
CA PHE A 203 6.44 -0.65 4.70
C PHE A 203 7.07 0.52 3.97
N ALA A 204 7.18 1.67 4.62
CA ALA A 204 7.92 2.78 4.08
C ALA A 204 9.39 2.37 4.01
N SER A 205 9.96 2.43 2.83
CA SER A 205 11.39 2.26 2.61
C SER A 205 12.18 3.42 3.27
N ARG A 206 13.44 3.55 2.94
CA ARG A 206 14.31 4.69 3.32
C ARG A 206 13.68 6.09 3.20
N ALA A 207 12.65 6.23 2.38
CA ALA A 207 11.92 7.49 2.16
C ALA A 207 11.18 8.02 3.40
N VAL A 208 11.08 7.27 4.49
CA VAL A 208 10.60 7.82 5.75
C VAL A 208 11.79 8.47 6.47
N GLU A 209 11.87 9.76 6.33
CA GLU A 209 12.79 10.63 7.05
C GLU A 209 12.83 10.25 8.55
N GLY A 210 14.03 10.07 9.09
CA GLY A 210 14.25 9.64 10.47
C GLY A 210 14.03 8.15 10.77
N VAL A 211 13.74 7.30 9.79
CA VAL A 211 13.78 5.84 9.98
C VAL A 211 15.18 5.27 9.74
N GLY A 212 16.07 6.10 9.23
CA GLY A 212 17.51 5.85 9.10
C GLY A 212 17.92 4.97 7.92
N PRO A 213 19.23 4.88 7.65
CA PRO A 213 19.79 4.14 6.52
C PRO A 213 19.60 2.62 6.62
N PHE A 214 19.06 2.13 7.72
CA PHE A 214 18.83 0.71 7.99
C PHE A 214 17.53 0.17 7.40
N GLY A 215 16.74 1.04 6.78
CA GLY A 215 15.42 0.69 6.26
C GLY A 215 15.39 0.08 4.86
N GLY A 216 16.46 -0.46 4.32
CA GLY A 216 16.52 -1.05 2.96
C GLY A 216 15.49 -2.16 2.64
N PHE A 217 14.31 -2.07 3.24
CA PHE A 217 13.24 -3.03 3.20
C PHE A 217 12.11 -2.51 2.31
N GLY A 218 12.15 -2.88 1.06
CA GLY A 218 11.19 -2.43 0.05
C GLY A 218 9.98 -3.35 -0.14
N LEU A 219 9.20 -3.67 0.91
CA LEU A 219 7.93 -4.41 0.73
C LEU A 219 6.86 -3.64 -0.08
N GLY A 220 7.06 -2.38 -0.35
CA GLY A 220 6.15 -1.58 -1.16
C GLY A 220 6.66 -1.29 -2.57
N VAL A 221 7.93 -1.55 -2.83
CA VAL A 221 8.59 -1.19 -4.09
C VAL A 221 8.46 -2.33 -5.10
N SER A 222 8.22 -1.99 -6.36
CA SER A 222 8.22 -2.93 -7.46
C SER A 222 9.64 -3.38 -7.79
N GLN A 223 9.80 -4.66 -8.09
CA GLN A 223 11.08 -5.26 -8.40
C GLN A 223 10.93 -6.25 -9.54
N VAL A 224 11.89 -6.29 -10.43
CA VAL A 224 11.95 -7.31 -11.47
C VAL A 224 12.28 -8.66 -10.85
N GLY A 225 11.47 -9.68 -11.16
CA GLY A 225 11.69 -11.00 -10.61
C GLY A 225 10.75 -12.07 -11.15
N ALA A 226 10.80 -13.22 -10.51
CA ALA A 226 9.94 -14.37 -10.79
C ALA A 226 9.40 -14.95 -9.47
N GLU A 227 8.12 -15.30 -9.45
CA GLU A 227 7.44 -15.94 -8.33
C GLU A 227 6.85 -17.28 -8.76
N LEU A 228 6.99 -18.28 -7.91
CA LEU A 228 6.26 -19.53 -7.99
C LEU A 228 5.34 -19.63 -6.77
N GLY A 229 4.09 -20.02 -7.00
CA GLY A 229 3.09 -20.09 -5.96
C GLY A 229 2.18 -21.30 -6.10
N TYR A 230 1.54 -21.62 -4.99
CA TYR A 230 0.52 -22.64 -4.90
C TYR A 230 -0.66 -22.11 -4.09
N VAL A 231 -1.86 -22.26 -4.63
CA VAL A 231 -3.12 -21.86 -4.00
C VAL A 231 -3.98 -23.10 -3.80
N PHE A 232 -4.33 -23.36 -2.55
CA PHE A 232 -5.32 -24.37 -2.19
C PHE A 232 -6.58 -23.68 -1.69
N SER A 233 -7.70 -23.85 -2.40
CA SER A 233 -8.96 -23.19 -2.08
C SER A 233 -10.08 -24.20 -1.87
N ARG A 234 -10.96 -23.90 -0.95
CA ARG A 234 -12.19 -24.67 -0.71
C ARG A 234 -13.34 -23.72 -0.41
N LEU A 235 -14.51 -24.11 -0.86
CA LEU A 235 -15.77 -23.50 -0.47
C LEU A 235 -16.51 -24.50 0.43
N ARG A 236 -16.90 -24.08 1.62
CA ARG A 236 -17.69 -24.88 2.54
C ARG A 236 -18.78 -24.02 3.16
N ASP A 237 -20.02 -24.47 3.03
CA ASP A 237 -21.21 -23.74 3.52
C ASP A 237 -21.23 -22.27 3.03
N GLY A 238 -20.89 -22.04 1.76
CA GLY A 238 -20.79 -20.72 1.15
C GLY A 238 -19.60 -19.86 1.63
N ARG A 239 -18.71 -20.41 2.48
CA ARG A 239 -17.54 -19.69 3.01
C ARG A 239 -16.26 -20.12 2.30
N LEU A 240 -15.60 -19.14 1.67
CA LEU A 240 -14.31 -19.35 1.06
C LEU A 240 -13.22 -19.51 2.11
N SER A 241 -12.34 -20.48 1.91
CA SER A 241 -11.08 -20.61 2.65
C SER A 241 -9.97 -20.96 1.67
N SER A 242 -8.88 -20.19 1.69
CA SER A 242 -7.76 -20.41 0.77
C SER A 242 -6.44 -20.28 1.49
N THR A 243 -5.55 -21.24 1.24
CA THR A 243 -4.15 -21.22 1.66
C THR A 243 -3.30 -20.92 0.44
N MET A 244 -2.43 -19.94 0.53
CA MET A 244 -1.52 -19.52 -0.53
C MET A 244 -0.11 -19.59 -0.01
N LEU A 245 0.79 -20.19 -0.78
CA LEU A 245 2.22 -20.24 -0.53
C LEU A 245 2.94 -19.72 -1.76
N SER A 246 3.94 -18.88 -1.59
CA SER A 246 4.76 -18.42 -2.72
C SER A 246 6.22 -18.22 -2.33
N ALA A 247 7.08 -18.31 -3.35
CA ALA A 247 8.48 -18.01 -3.26
C ALA A 247 8.87 -17.17 -4.49
N ALA A 248 9.56 -16.05 -4.27
CA ALA A 248 10.03 -15.17 -5.33
C ALA A 248 11.55 -14.97 -5.26
N LEU A 249 12.13 -14.82 -6.44
CA LEU A 249 13.49 -14.36 -6.67
C LEU A 249 13.41 -12.98 -7.31
N LEU A 250 14.08 -12.00 -6.73
CA LEU A 250 13.95 -10.59 -7.08
C LEU A 250 15.32 -9.95 -7.30
N ASN A 251 15.38 -8.93 -8.14
CA ASN A 251 16.61 -8.17 -8.38
C ASN A 251 17.06 -7.32 -7.18
N GLY A 252 16.16 -7.04 -6.24
CA GLY A 252 16.38 -6.07 -5.17
C GLY A 252 15.98 -4.65 -5.56
N VAL A 253 16.12 -3.72 -4.62
CA VAL A 253 15.91 -2.29 -4.82
C VAL A 253 17.25 -1.58 -5.06
N ASP A 254 17.23 -0.43 -5.73
CA ASP A 254 18.42 0.36 -5.96
C ASP A 254 18.90 1.12 -4.70
N HIS A 255 19.89 2.00 -4.87
CA HIS A 255 20.49 2.74 -3.76
C HIS A 255 19.55 3.81 -3.17
N GLU A 256 18.62 4.31 -3.95
CA GLU A 256 17.61 5.28 -3.50
C GLU A 256 16.39 4.58 -2.88
N GLY A 257 16.35 3.24 -2.96
CA GLY A 257 15.21 2.42 -2.51
C GLY A 257 14.07 2.42 -3.51
N GLU A 258 14.35 2.81 -4.73
CA GLU A 258 13.42 2.91 -5.85
C GLU A 258 13.42 1.64 -6.70
N GLU A 259 12.58 1.62 -7.74
CA GLU A 259 12.41 0.51 -8.64
C GLU A 259 13.69 0.21 -9.43
N ALA A 260 14.28 -0.95 -9.22
CA ALA A 260 15.43 -1.38 -9.99
C ALA A 260 15.01 -2.27 -11.16
N LEU A 261 14.97 -1.73 -12.37
CA LEU A 261 14.79 -2.51 -13.60
C LEU A 261 16.00 -3.44 -13.87
N ARG A 262 17.14 -3.16 -13.25
CA ARG A 262 18.36 -3.98 -13.33
C ARG A 262 18.84 -4.32 -11.93
N ASN A 263 19.47 -5.48 -11.80
CA ASN A 263 20.12 -5.86 -10.55
C ASN A 263 21.35 -4.98 -10.29
N THR A 264 21.22 -4.01 -9.39
CA THR A 264 22.28 -3.09 -8.99
C THR A 264 23.15 -3.67 -7.87
N THR A 265 22.61 -4.64 -7.09
CA THR A 265 23.26 -5.19 -5.91
C THR A 265 24.11 -6.42 -6.20
N GLU A 266 24.15 -6.92 -7.44
CA GLU A 266 24.85 -8.17 -7.85
C GLU A 266 24.44 -9.38 -7.00
N GLY A 267 23.21 -9.37 -6.50
CA GLY A 267 22.64 -10.45 -5.70
C GLY A 267 21.20 -10.67 -6.05
N ILE A 268 20.69 -11.85 -5.72
CA ILE A 268 19.28 -12.17 -5.87
C ILE A 268 18.63 -12.11 -4.48
N ASP A 269 17.58 -11.37 -4.38
CA ASP A 269 16.75 -11.30 -3.18
C ASP A 269 15.77 -12.47 -3.16
N VAL A 270 15.49 -12.98 -1.98
CA VAL A 270 14.56 -14.10 -1.78
C VAL A 270 13.39 -13.63 -0.92
N TYR A 271 12.19 -13.81 -1.44
CA TYR A 271 10.96 -13.54 -0.72
C TYR A 271 10.09 -14.79 -0.62
N LEU A 272 9.69 -15.16 0.58
CA LEU A 272 8.80 -16.27 0.87
C LEU A 272 7.54 -15.75 1.56
N GLN A 273 6.38 -16.27 1.19
CA GLN A 273 5.11 -15.88 1.78
C GLN A 273 4.19 -17.07 2.00
N GLY A 274 3.49 -17.05 3.13
CA GLY A 274 2.32 -17.88 3.39
C GLY A 274 1.13 -17.01 3.78
N LEU A 275 -0.04 -17.27 3.21
CA LEU A 275 -1.26 -16.52 3.47
C LEU A 275 -2.44 -17.48 3.62
N GLN A 276 -3.24 -17.27 4.65
CA GLN A 276 -4.49 -17.97 4.88
C GLN A 276 -5.67 -16.99 4.87
N LEU A 277 -6.63 -17.25 4.01
CA LEU A 277 -7.90 -16.52 3.90
C LEU A 277 -9.02 -17.30 4.58
N PHE A 278 -9.88 -16.62 5.33
CA PHE A 278 -11.07 -17.18 5.99
C PHE A 278 -12.30 -16.33 5.72
N GLY A 279 -13.34 -16.92 5.11
CA GLY A 279 -14.58 -16.22 4.79
C GLY A 279 -14.34 -15.04 3.86
N GLU A 280 -15.00 -13.91 4.12
CA GLU A 280 -14.98 -12.77 3.20
C GLU A 280 -13.79 -11.84 3.39
N ARG A 281 -13.32 -11.62 4.63
CA ARG A 281 -12.35 -10.56 4.95
C ARG A 281 -11.26 -10.93 5.95
N GLN A 282 -11.35 -12.07 6.62
CA GLN A 282 -10.36 -12.45 7.63
C GLN A 282 -9.14 -13.06 6.95
N THR A 283 -7.96 -12.55 7.30
CA THR A 283 -6.68 -13.02 6.74
C THR A 283 -5.62 -13.10 7.81
N ILE A 284 -4.71 -14.03 7.65
CA ILE A 284 -3.44 -14.06 8.37
C ILE A 284 -2.35 -14.52 7.42
N GLY A 285 -1.21 -13.88 7.45
CA GLY A 285 -0.08 -14.26 6.63
C GLY A 285 1.24 -13.98 7.33
N GLY A 286 2.26 -14.69 6.86
CA GLY A 286 3.63 -14.47 7.27
C GLY A 286 4.53 -14.38 6.06
N PHE A 287 5.66 -13.71 6.22
CA PHE A 287 6.67 -13.57 5.19
C PHE A 287 8.08 -13.68 5.75
N TYR A 288 8.99 -14.05 4.87
CA TYR A 288 10.43 -13.93 5.05
C TYR A 288 11.01 -13.25 3.83
N TYR A 289 11.82 -12.22 4.04
CA TYR A 289 12.50 -11.49 2.98
C TYR A 289 13.97 -11.34 3.35
N ARG A 290 14.86 -11.78 2.46
CA ARG A 290 16.30 -11.61 2.58
C ARG A 290 16.82 -11.01 1.30
N GLY A 291 17.57 -9.93 1.43
CA GLY A 291 18.10 -9.22 0.29
C GLY A 291 19.33 -8.40 0.58
N ARG A 292 19.63 -7.55 -0.39
CA ARG A 292 20.70 -6.58 -0.34
C ARG A 292 20.16 -5.22 -0.75
N SER A 293 20.66 -4.17 -0.13
CA SER A 293 20.47 -2.81 -0.58
C SER A 293 21.82 -2.15 -0.80
N PHE A 294 21.83 -1.13 -1.61
CA PHE A 294 23.03 -0.35 -1.88
C PHE A 294 23.16 0.75 -0.83
N LEU A 295 24.38 1.09 -0.45
CA LEU A 295 24.72 2.24 0.37
C LEU A 295 25.62 3.15 -0.46
N ASP A 296 25.24 4.41 -0.58
CA ASP A 296 26.08 5.42 -1.20
C ASP A 296 27.35 5.68 -0.37
N ALA A 297 28.35 6.24 -1.02
CA ALA A 297 29.52 6.70 -0.31
C ALA A 297 29.12 7.82 0.66
N ASP A 298 29.47 7.65 1.92
CA ASP A 298 29.34 8.65 2.97
C ASP A 298 30.64 8.78 3.73
N PRO A 299 31.53 9.69 3.30
CA PRO A 299 32.83 9.90 3.92
C PRO A 299 32.73 10.34 5.39
N ASP A 300 31.67 11.02 5.77
CA ASP A 300 31.45 11.51 7.14
C ASP A 300 31.11 10.37 8.10
N GLU A 301 30.46 9.31 7.60
CA GLU A 301 30.23 8.06 8.32
C GLU A 301 31.35 7.01 8.09
N GLY A 302 32.36 7.31 7.29
CA GLY A 302 33.51 6.44 7.06
C GLY A 302 33.36 5.52 5.86
N LEU A 303 32.31 5.65 5.04
CA LEU A 303 32.12 4.92 3.80
C LEU A 303 32.71 5.70 2.63
N LEU A 304 33.98 5.41 2.31
CA LEU A 304 34.73 6.13 1.24
C LEU A 304 34.29 5.77 -0.19
N ALA A 305 33.56 4.67 -0.36
CA ALA A 305 33.01 4.21 -1.64
C ALA A 305 31.68 3.50 -1.40
N PRO A 306 30.78 3.49 -2.40
CA PRO A 306 29.53 2.77 -2.30
C PRO A 306 29.76 1.28 -1.96
N ASP A 307 28.92 0.73 -1.08
CA ASP A 307 29.02 -0.68 -0.67
C ASP A 307 27.60 -1.27 -0.48
N LYS A 308 27.52 -2.53 -0.11
CA LYS A 308 26.28 -3.31 -0.04
C LYS A 308 25.94 -3.69 1.39
N GLN A 309 24.76 -3.29 1.79
CA GLN A 309 24.14 -3.74 3.02
C GLN A 309 23.35 -5.03 2.76
N ARG A 310 23.40 -5.98 3.69
CA ARG A 310 22.56 -7.18 3.68
C ARG A 310 21.49 -7.04 4.76
N PHE A 311 20.30 -7.51 4.43
CA PHE A 311 19.21 -7.52 5.40
C PHE A 311 18.43 -8.83 5.38
N ALA A 312 17.78 -9.13 6.48
CA ALA A 312 16.69 -10.11 6.52
C ALA A 312 15.53 -9.57 7.35
N ARG A 313 14.31 -9.83 6.90
CA ARG A 313 13.07 -9.48 7.56
C ARG A 313 12.15 -10.69 7.60
N TYR A 314 11.47 -10.87 8.71
CA TYR A 314 10.38 -11.82 8.84
C TYR A 314 9.24 -11.18 9.63
N GLY A 315 8.03 -11.46 9.22
CA GLY A 315 6.89 -10.80 9.83
C GLY A 315 5.59 -11.55 9.66
N VAL A 316 4.61 -11.04 10.36
CA VAL A 316 3.22 -11.51 10.32
C VAL A 316 2.33 -10.30 10.10
N ILE A 317 1.29 -10.51 9.29
CA ILE A 317 0.28 -9.50 9.03
C ILE A 317 -1.08 -10.18 8.94
N GLY A 318 -2.10 -9.49 9.40
CA GLY A 318 -3.45 -10.04 9.38
C GLY A 318 -4.53 -8.98 9.41
N ASN A 319 -5.72 -9.41 9.03
CA ASN A 319 -6.96 -8.66 9.14
C ASN A 319 -8.00 -9.51 9.87
N TYR A 320 -8.64 -8.94 10.86
CA TYR A 320 -9.71 -9.56 11.63
C TYR A 320 -10.95 -8.66 11.67
N VAL A 321 -12.09 -9.20 11.25
CA VAL A 321 -13.36 -8.47 11.24
C VAL A 321 -14.08 -8.64 12.57
N LEU A 322 -14.28 -7.54 13.26
CA LEU A 322 -15.01 -7.47 14.52
C LEU A 322 -16.39 -6.82 14.30
N LEU A 323 -17.45 -7.46 14.79
CA LEU A 323 -18.81 -6.92 14.77
C LEU A 323 -19.32 -6.48 13.37
N LYS A 324 -18.80 -7.08 12.28
CA LYS A 324 -19.11 -6.78 10.87
C LYS A 324 -18.83 -5.33 10.40
N ARG A 325 -18.56 -4.41 11.31
CA ARG A 325 -18.32 -2.98 11.03
C ARG A 325 -16.92 -2.50 11.36
N PHE A 326 -16.14 -3.32 12.04
CA PHE A 326 -14.77 -2.96 12.41
C PHE A 326 -13.82 -3.99 11.84
N ASP A 327 -12.88 -3.53 11.03
CA ASP A 327 -11.74 -4.31 10.59
C ASP A 327 -10.53 -3.90 11.44
N VAL A 328 -9.88 -4.85 12.06
CA VAL A 328 -8.62 -4.64 12.76
C VAL A 328 -7.52 -5.23 11.90
N VAL A 329 -6.67 -4.38 11.38
CA VAL A 329 -5.50 -4.76 10.58
C VAL A 329 -4.27 -4.54 11.43
N ALA A 330 -3.42 -5.55 11.53
CA ALA A 330 -2.17 -5.41 12.26
C ALA A 330 -1.05 -6.15 11.53
N GLY A 331 0.14 -5.61 11.60
CA GLY A 331 1.32 -6.24 11.05
C GLY A 331 2.55 -5.90 11.88
N GLY A 332 3.49 -6.83 11.92
CA GLY A 332 4.78 -6.63 12.56
C GLY A 332 5.87 -7.39 11.83
N ALA A 333 7.08 -6.83 11.89
CA ALA A 333 8.27 -7.47 11.35
C ALA A 333 9.43 -7.28 12.32
N LEU A 334 10.30 -8.27 12.29
CA LEU A 334 11.60 -8.27 12.94
C LEU A 334 12.65 -8.60 11.89
N GLY A 335 13.90 -8.26 12.18
CA GLY A 335 15.00 -8.59 11.28
C GLY A 335 16.33 -8.07 11.76
N TRP A 336 17.28 -8.09 10.86
CA TRP A 336 18.61 -7.57 11.08
C TRP A 336 19.17 -6.96 9.79
N ASP A 337 20.07 -6.00 9.96
CA ASP A 337 20.83 -5.36 8.92
C ASP A 337 22.32 -5.55 9.22
N ARG A 338 23.09 -5.96 8.21
CA ARG A 338 24.54 -6.03 8.24
C ARG A 338 25.08 -4.94 7.32
N SER A 339 25.52 -3.85 7.93
CA SER A 339 26.14 -2.75 7.21
C SER A 339 27.67 -2.91 7.19
N PRO A 340 28.35 -2.52 6.10
CA PRO A 340 29.81 -2.41 6.07
C PRO A 340 30.35 -1.34 7.05
N LEU A 341 29.53 -0.39 7.44
CA LEU A 341 29.87 0.69 8.37
C LEU A 341 29.91 0.25 9.86
N ARG A 342 29.43 -0.95 10.15
CA ARG A 342 29.31 -1.43 11.53
C ARG A 342 29.91 -2.80 11.71
N ALA A 343 30.58 -3.03 12.82
CA ALA A 343 31.17 -4.34 13.16
C ALA A 343 30.11 -5.38 13.52
N GLU A 344 28.95 -4.96 14.00
CA GLU A 344 27.86 -5.82 14.48
C GLU A 344 26.60 -5.66 13.64
N ASP A 345 25.79 -6.72 13.57
CA ASP A 345 24.49 -6.70 12.93
C ASP A 345 23.52 -5.83 13.76
N VAL A 346 22.78 -4.95 13.11
CA VAL A 346 21.78 -4.10 13.74
C VAL A 346 20.43 -4.83 13.71
N ARG A 347 19.73 -4.87 14.85
CA ARG A 347 18.41 -5.51 14.95
C ARG A 347 17.29 -4.52 14.66
N PHE A 348 16.50 -4.85 13.68
CA PHE A 348 15.32 -4.09 13.27
C PHE A 348 14.05 -4.64 13.94
N GLY A 349 13.09 -3.77 14.20
CA GLY A 349 11.74 -4.15 14.62
C GLY A 349 10.70 -3.08 14.32
N GLY A 350 9.51 -3.49 13.93
CA GLY A 350 8.42 -2.55 13.69
C GLY A 350 7.05 -3.22 13.69
N PHE A 351 6.03 -2.45 13.94
CA PHE A 351 4.64 -2.89 13.84
C PHE A 351 3.71 -1.73 13.54
N PHE A 352 2.55 -2.06 13.02
CA PHE A 352 1.40 -1.15 12.96
C PHE A 352 0.13 -1.87 13.39
N THR A 353 -0.83 -1.07 13.83
CA THR A 353 -2.20 -1.52 14.10
C THR A 353 -3.16 -0.46 13.57
N GLU A 354 -4.13 -0.90 12.79
CA GLU A 354 -5.14 -0.05 12.14
C GLU A 354 -6.53 -0.59 12.51
N VAL A 355 -7.44 0.33 12.82
CA VAL A 355 -8.85 0.03 13.06
C VAL A 355 -9.67 0.83 12.07
N ASP A 356 -10.41 0.13 11.22
CA ASP A 356 -11.34 0.71 10.27
C ASP A 356 -12.75 0.56 10.79
N ALA A 357 -13.44 1.67 10.94
CA ALA A 357 -14.82 1.73 11.41
C ALA A 357 -15.75 2.10 10.26
N GLN A 358 -16.54 1.16 9.76
CA GLN A 358 -17.59 1.42 8.78
C GLN A 358 -18.81 2.05 9.47
N VAL A 359 -18.86 3.38 9.51
CA VAL A 359 -19.94 4.15 10.17
C VAL A 359 -21.24 4.01 9.39
N THR A 360 -21.15 4.15 8.06
CA THR A 360 -22.26 3.90 7.10
C THR A 360 -21.72 3.13 5.90
N PRO A 361 -22.56 2.67 4.95
CA PRO A 361 -22.05 2.06 3.70
C PRO A 361 -21.17 3.01 2.87
N TYR A 362 -21.20 4.31 3.13
CA TYR A 362 -20.50 5.35 2.38
C TYR A 362 -19.41 6.07 3.18
N LEU A 363 -19.32 5.83 4.50
CA LEU A 363 -18.42 6.55 5.40
C LEU A 363 -17.59 5.57 6.22
N ILE A 364 -16.29 5.70 6.14
CA ILE A 364 -15.33 4.93 6.94
C ILE A 364 -14.41 5.90 7.68
N GLY A 365 -14.22 5.63 8.96
CA GLY A 365 -13.19 6.23 9.78
C GLY A 365 -12.06 5.23 10.01
N VAL A 366 -10.83 5.69 9.98
CA VAL A 366 -9.63 4.88 10.19
C VAL A 366 -8.76 5.53 11.26
N TYR A 367 -8.27 4.71 12.17
CA TYR A 367 -7.19 5.08 13.06
C TYR A 367 -6.05 4.08 12.93
N ARG A 368 -4.81 4.57 12.70
CA ARG A 368 -3.61 3.73 12.66
C ARG A 368 -2.55 4.26 13.61
N PHE A 369 -1.92 3.33 14.30
CA PHE A 369 -0.70 3.56 15.05
C PHE A 369 0.44 2.75 14.45
N ASP A 370 1.57 3.41 14.21
CA ASP A 370 2.79 2.83 13.67
C ASP A 370 3.95 3.01 14.67
N ARG A 371 4.81 2.02 14.76
CA ARG A 371 6.12 2.13 15.40
C ARG A 371 7.15 1.36 14.61
N VAL A 372 8.27 1.99 14.30
CA VAL A 372 9.44 1.37 13.69
C VAL A 372 10.67 1.76 14.49
N ASP A 373 11.47 0.76 14.80
CA ASP A 373 12.69 0.85 15.57
C ASP A 373 13.80 0.30 14.66
N PRO A 374 14.57 1.18 14.02
CA PRO A 374 15.58 0.79 13.06
C PRO A 374 16.78 0.11 13.71
N ASN A 375 17.04 0.43 14.99
CA ASN A 375 18.11 -0.17 15.78
C ASN A 375 17.66 -0.48 17.21
N ARG A 376 17.12 -1.66 17.44
CA ARG A 376 16.63 -2.11 18.74
C ARG A 376 17.73 -2.27 19.81
N ASP A 377 18.98 -2.08 19.44
CA ASP A 377 20.11 -2.12 20.35
C ASP A 377 20.45 -0.71 20.91
N GLU A 378 19.79 0.33 20.39
CA GLU A 378 19.89 1.70 20.85
C GLU A 378 18.54 2.19 21.42
N ASP A 379 18.59 2.93 22.53
CA ASP A 379 17.39 3.49 23.15
C ASP A 379 17.05 4.86 22.55
N GLY A 380 15.77 5.05 22.20
CA GLY A 380 15.24 6.38 21.87
C GLY A 380 15.12 6.68 20.38
N ASP A 381 15.60 5.82 19.49
CA ASP A 381 15.63 5.96 18.05
C ASP A 381 14.36 5.42 17.32
N ALA A 382 13.32 5.03 18.06
CA ALA A 382 12.09 4.53 17.46
C ALA A 382 11.19 5.65 16.91
N ALA A 383 10.91 5.60 15.60
CA ALA A 383 9.91 6.43 14.97
C ALA A 383 8.49 5.94 15.29
N ARG A 384 7.54 6.87 15.42
CA ARG A 384 6.11 6.58 15.68
C ARG A 384 5.22 7.47 14.82
N ALA A 385 4.05 6.95 14.43
CA ALA A 385 3.04 7.75 13.79
C ALA A 385 1.64 7.44 14.32
N HIS A 386 0.81 8.46 14.38
CA HIS A 386 -0.63 8.37 14.59
C HIS A 386 -1.31 8.95 13.35
N THR A 387 -2.15 8.16 12.71
CA THR A 387 -2.88 8.55 11.52
C THR A 387 -4.38 8.43 11.78
N PHE A 388 -5.11 9.49 11.49
CA PHE A 388 -6.57 9.53 11.50
C PHE A 388 -7.02 9.83 10.08
N SER A 389 -7.82 8.97 9.50
CA SER A 389 -8.35 9.15 8.16
C SER A 389 -9.85 8.97 8.13
N THR A 390 -10.52 9.67 7.23
CA THR A 390 -11.94 9.52 6.97
C THR A 390 -12.16 9.53 5.48
N THR A 391 -12.82 8.48 4.97
CA THR A 391 -13.16 8.36 3.55
C THR A 391 -14.66 8.35 3.37
N VAL A 392 -15.15 9.22 2.49
CA VAL A 392 -16.52 9.26 2.00
C VAL A 392 -16.55 8.75 0.57
N ARG A 393 -17.35 7.72 0.30
CA ARG A 393 -17.70 7.33 -1.05
C ARG A 393 -18.85 8.22 -1.50
N ALA A 394 -18.55 9.27 -2.25
CA ALA A 394 -19.55 10.17 -2.79
C ALA A 394 -20.33 9.52 -3.93
N ASP A 395 -19.67 8.64 -4.70
CA ASP A 395 -20.16 7.83 -5.79
C ASP A 395 -19.38 6.53 -5.90
N ASP A 396 -19.76 5.62 -6.81
CA ASP A 396 -19.02 4.39 -7.07
C ASP A 396 -17.62 4.66 -7.68
N HIS A 397 -17.41 5.86 -8.20
CA HIS A 397 -16.19 6.31 -8.86
C HIS A 397 -15.46 7.42 -8.12
N LEU A 398 -16.10 8.08 -7.14
CA LEU A 398 -15.55 9.25 -6.45
C LEU A 398 -15.43 8.98 -4.96
N TYR A 399 -14.21 9.03 -4.47
CA TYR A 399 -13.86 8.90 -3.07
C TYR A 399 -13.20 10.18 -2.59
N LEU A 400 -13.65 10.70 -1.45
CA LEU A 400 -13.07 11.87 -0.80
C LEU A 400 -12.47 11.44 0.52
N THR A 401 -11.18 11.67 0.69
CA THR A 401 -10.44 11.26 1.89
C THR A 401 -9.81 12.47 2.56
N GLY A 402 -10.04 12.61 3.85
CA GLY A 402 -9.32 13.54 4.71
C GLY A 402 -8.45 12.77 5.69
N GLU A 403 -7.18 13.13 5.80
CA GLU A 403 -6.22 12.48 6.69
C GLU A 403 -5.46 13.50 7.53
N TYR A 404 -5.28 13.19 8.80
CA TYR A 404 -4.32 13.84 9.69
C TYR A 404 -3.31 12.83 10.18
N GLN A 405 -2.01 13.11 9.98
CA GLN A 405 -0.92 12.31 10.48
C GLN A 405 -0.03 13.16 11.39
N ARG A 406 0.36 12.58 12.52
CA ARG A 406 1.40 13.12 13.40
C ARG A 406 2.49 12.08 13.59
N ARG A 407 3.72 12.44 13.27
CA ARG A 407 4.90 11.58 13.43
C ARG A 407 5.77 12.06 14.60
N ARG A 408 6.55 11.17 15.14
CA ARG A 408 7.75 11.45 15.91
C ARG A 408 8.87 10.68 15.24
N LEU A 409 9.86 11.40 14.78
CA LEU A 409 11.03 10.84 14.09
C LEU A 409 12.07 10.34 15.11
N VAL A 410 13.10 9.67 14.60
CA VAL A 410 14.19 9.11 15.39
C VAL A 410 14.97 10.20 16.13
N ASP A 411 15.22 11.32 15.51
CA ASP A 411 15.88 12.53 16.08
C ASP A 411 15.02 13.27 17.12
N GLY A 412 13.77 12.85 17.30
CA GLY A 412 12.81 13.43 18.25
C GLY A 412 11.92 14.51 17.66
N ASP A 413 12.10 14.88 16.40
CA ASP A 413 11.25 15.82 15.69
C ASP A 413 9.81 15.30 15.55
N LYS A 414 8.86 16.25 15.43
CA LYS A 414 7.42 15.95 15.48
C LYS A 414 6.68 16.57 14.29
N PRO A 415 6.98 16.15 13.06
CA PRO A 415 6.25 16.63 11.90
C PRO A 415 4.78 16.19 11.93
N TRP A 416 3.96 16.97 11.25
CA TRP A 416 2.54 16.65 11.06
C TRP A 416 2.11 16.98 9.63
N ALA A 417 1.09 16.29 9.16
CA ALA A 417 0.49 16.53 7.87
C ALA A 417 -1.05 16.48 7.97
N VAL A 418 -1.72 17.34 7.22
CA VAL A 418 -3.14 17.25 6.88
C VAL A 418 -3.23 17.11 5.37
N ILE A 419 -3.88 16.06 4.92
CA ILE A 419 -4.05 15.75 3.49
C ILE A 419 -5.53 15.62 3.21
N VAL A 420 -5.98 16.19 2.12
CA VAL A 420 -7.33 15.99 1.58
C VAL A 420 -7.17 15.56 0.14
N SER A 421 -7.76 14.43 -0.20
CA SER A 421 -7.68 13.85 -1.55
C SER A 421 -9.08 13.61 -2.12
N ALA A 422 -9.20 13.82 -3.42
CA ALA A 422 -10.32 13.38 -4.24
C ALA A 422 -9.81 12.38 -5.28
N ARG A 423 -10.20 11.10 -5.10
CA ARG A 423 -9.85 10.00 -5.99
C ARG A 423 -10.99 9.69 -6.94
N LEU A 424 -10.70 9.76 -8.22
CA LEU A 424 -11.59 9.34 -9.31
C LEU A 424 -11.08 8.02 -9.90
N THR A 425 -11.99 7.04 -10.09
CA THR A 425 -11.69 5.74 -10.71
C THR A 425 -12.64 5.49 -11.88
N TYR A 426 -12.10 5.19 -13.07
CA TYR A 426 -12.88 4.94 -14.30
C TYR A 426 -12.46 3.64 -14.98
#